data_d7327b6535777c58b753e64b03f4fbb6
#
_entry.id   d7327b6535777c58b753e64b03f4fbb6
#
_cell.length_a   1.000
_cell.length_b   1.000
_cell.length_c   1.000
_cell.angle_alpha   90.00
_cell.angle_beta   90.00
_cell.angle_gamma   90.00
#
_symmetry.space_group_name_H-M   'P 1'
#
loop_
_entity.id
_entity.type
_entity.pdbx_description
1 polymer ?
#
loop_
_entity_poly.entity_id
_entity_poly.type
_entity_poly.pdbx_seq_one_letter_code
_entity_poly.pdbx_strand_id
1 'polypeptide(L)'
;AAVMAAGLTACGSGADTASAASPAADSTAAESTEAAADTAAPDGDGDPTTLTVAMECAYAPYNWTQNDDANGAVEIRGSSDYAYGYDVMMAKKIGEALGQKVQIVKLDWDSLIPAVMSGDVDCVIAGQSITAERAAQVDFSDPYYYASIVTLTKKDSAYANAASVADLAGATATSQLGTIWYDTCLPQIEDANVLSATANAPDMLMSLNAGKCDIVVTDQPTGKGALIAYPDFVMLDFGGAEGDFQVTNEEINIGISMKKGNTEL
;
A
#
# COMPACT_ATOMS: atom_id res chain seq x y z
N ALA A 1 -28.57 50.09 -11.80
CA ALA A 1 -28.71 51.03 -10.69
C ALA A 1 -28.00 50.48 -9.49
N ALA A 2 -26.82 50.91 -9.24
CA ALA A 2 -26.40 51.99 -8.36
C ALA A 2 -26.43 51.55 -6.89
N VAL A 3 -25.43 51.57 -6.14
CA VAL A 3 -24.21 52.31 -5.88
C VAL A 3 -24.05 52.49 -4.36
N MET A 4 -22.78 52.43 -3.95
CA MET A 4 -22.11 53.08 -2.80
C MET A 4 -22.28 52.47 -1.41
N ALA A 5 -21.31 52.45 -0.61
CA ALA A 5 -19.92 52.87 -0.39
C ALA A 5 -19.68 53.01 1.12
N ALA A 6 -18.58 52.55 1.57
CA ALA A 6 -17.48 53.23 2.24
C ALA A 6 -17.63 53.66 3.71
N GLY A 7 -16.51 53.51 4.43
CA GLY A 7 -16.12 54.23 5.65
C GLY A 7 -15.33 53.28 6.59
N LEU A 8 -14.07 53.18 6.61
CA LEU A 8 -12.91 53.99 7.05
C LEU A 8 -13.08 54.65 8.44
N THR A 9 -12.20 54.26 9.35
CA THR A 9 -11.21 55.06 10.14
C THR A 9 -10.83 54.22 11.36
N ALA A 10 -9.62 53.88 11.63
CA ALA A 10 -8.32 54.50 11.84
C ALA A 10 -7.97 54.86 13.32
N CYS A 11 -6.73 54.55 13.65
CA CYS A 11 -5.83 55.13 14.68
C CYS A 11 -6.07 54.75 16.14
N GLY A 12 -5.03 54.46 16.88
CA GLY A 12 -3.67 54.85 17.07
C GLY A 12 -3.00 54.02 18.16
N SER A 13 -1.78 53.77 18.06
CA SER A 13 -0.58 54.34 18.59
C SER A 13 -0.38 54.27 20.10
N GLY A 14 0.76 53.68 20.50
CA GLY A 14 1.37 53.86 21.79
C GLY A 14 2.51 52.86 22.01
N ALA A 15 3.71 53.34 21.69
CA ALA A 15 4.99 52.71 22.02
C ALA A 15 5.34 52.97 23.48
N ASP A 16 6.18 52.12 24.06
CA ASP A 16 7.53 52.46 24.66
C ASP A 16 7.96 51.36 25.61
N THR A 17 9.04 50.77 25.29
CA THR A 17 10.44 50.83 25.75
C THR A 17 10.83 50.19 27.09
N ALA A 18 11.92 49.47 26.94
CA ALA A 18 13.09 49.30 27.81
C ALA A 18 13.02 48.19 28.87
N SER A 19 13.85 47.23 28.78
CA SER A 19 15.31 47.05 28.94
C SER A 19 15.71 46.43 30.25
N ALA A 20 16.57 45.45 30.11
CA ALA A 20 17.70 45.09 30.92
C ALA A 20 17.58 44.02 32.03
N ALA A 21 18.44 43.10 31.84
CA ALA A 21 19.49 42.51 32.66
C ALA A 21 19.30 41.09 33.18
N SER A 22 20.12 40.24 32.63
CA SER A 22 20.67 39.01 33.24
C SER A 22 21.50 39.33 34.48
N PRO A 23 21.68 38.38 35.38
CA PRO A 23 23.02 37.81 35.45
C PRO A 23 23.10 36.29 35.55
N ALA A 24 24.22 35.80 35.08
CA ALA A 24 24.71 34.45 35.15
C ALA A 24 25.30 34.10 36.52
N ALA A 25 25.35 32.82 36.79
CA ALA A 25 26.35 32.01 37.50
C ALA A 25 25.65 30.78 38.09
N ASP A 26 26.15 29.61 38.21
CA ASP A 26 27.43 28.95 38.00
C ASP A 26 27.19 27.45 38.27
N SER A 27 27.87 26.62 37.50
CA SER A 27 28.26 25.23 37.62
C SER A 27 27.79 24.39 38.81
N THR A 28 27.37 23.17 38.52
CA THR A 28 28.16 21.97 38.89
C THR A 28 27.72 20.75 38.06
N ALA A 29 28.69 20.11 37.48
CA ALA A 29 28.60 18.82 36.82
C ALA A 29 28.32 17.72 37.86
N ALA A 30 27.43 16.78 37.47
CA ALA A 30 27.50 15.42 37.97
C ALA A 30 27.13 14.49 36.80
N GLU A 31 28.14 13.85 36.33
CA GLU A 31 28.18 12.73 35.42
C GLU A 31 27.45 11.54 36.08
N SER A 32 26.42 11.03 35.45
CA SER A 32 26.04 9.63 35.61
C SER A 32 25.53 9.12 34.27
N THR A 33 26.42 8.45 33.58
CA THR A 33 26.14 7.54 32.50
C THR A 33 25.34 6.39 33.05
N GLU A 34 24.06 6.36 32.71
CA GLU A 34 23.33 5.13 32.69
C GLU A 34 22.72 5.05 31.29
N ALA A 35 23.27 4.14 30.48
CA ALA A 35 22.70 3.75 29.22
C ALA A 35 21.33 3.16 29.54
N ALA A 36 20.29 3.94 29.32
CA ALA A 36 18.95 3.42 29.19
C ALA A 36 18.98 2.52 27.94
N ALA A 37 18.90 1.22 28.15
CA ALA A 37 18.50 0.31 27.11
C ALA A 37 17.16 0.82 26.61
N ASP A 38 17.16 1.26 25.37
CA ASP A 38 15.96 1.55 24.59
C ASP A 38 15.25 0.22 24.42
N THR A 39 14.39 -0.12 25.38
CA THR A 39 13.42 -1.18 25.19
C THR A 39 12.40 -0.59 24.24
N ALA A 40 12.56 -0.89 22.95
CA ALA A 40 11.55 -0.63 21.94
C ALA A 40 10.21 -1.06 22.51
N ALA A 41 9.23 -0.15 22.51
CA ALA A 41 7.87 -0.50 22.85
C ALA A 41 7.43 -1.64 21.93
N PRO A 42 6.68 -2.64 22.42
CA PRO A 42 6.18 -3.70 21.57
C PRO A 42 5.39 -3.07 20.41
N ASP A 43 5.73 -3.49 19.19
CA ASP A 43 4.98 -3.08 18.01
C ASP A 43 3.61 -3.77 18.03
N GLY A 44 2.59 -3.11 17.45
CA GLY A 44 1.22 -3.61 17.41
C GLY A 44 0.34 -3.17 18.60
N ASP A 45 -0.62 -4.01 19.01
CA ASP A 45 -1.53 -3.72 20.12
C ASP A 45 -0.89 -3.89 21.51
N GLY A 46 0.40 -4.24 21.52
CA GLY A 46 1.17 -4.45 22.74
C GLY A 46 0.87 -5.79 23.46
N ASP A 47 0.08 -6.67 22.87
CA ASP A 47 -0.14 -8.02 23.38
C ASP A 47 0.89 -9.00 22.80
N PRO A 48 1.88 -9.45 23.58
CA PRO A 48 2.92 -10.34 23.10
C PRO A 48 2.42 -11.73 22.66
N THR A 49 1.15 -12.02 22.87
CA THR A 49 0.51 -13.28 22.46
C THR A 49 -0.23 -13.17 21.13
N THR A 50 -0.28 -11.98 20.55
CA THR A 50 -1.03 -11.69 19.32
C THR A 50 -0.10 -11.09 18.27
N LEU A 51 -0.15 -11.60 17.05
CA LEU A 51 0.46 -11.02 15.87
C LEU A 51 -0.61 -10.21 15.12
N THR A 52 -0.50 -8.91 15.16
CA THR A 52 -1.40 -8.00 14.44
C THR A 52 -0.91 -7.77 13.01
N VAL A 53 -1.72 -8.18 12.04
CA VAL A 53 -1.33 -8.13 10.62
C VAL A 53 -2.29 -7.23 9.86
N ALA A 54 -1.78 -6.16 9.26
CA ALA A 54 -2.58 -5.32 8.38
C ALA A 54 -2.58 -5.86 6.95
N MET A 55 -3.75 -5.76 6.32
CA MET A 55 -3.95 -6.05 4.89
C MET A 55 -5.19 -5.31 4.38
N GLU A 56 -5.31 -5.19 3.07
CA GLU A 56 -6.42 -4.46 2.43
C GLU A 56 -7.75 -5.21 2.54
N CYS A 57 -7.70 -6.54 2.57
CA CYS A 57 -8.87 -7.45 2.53
C CYS A 57 -9.79 -7.20 1.31
N ALA A 58 -9.21 -6.69 0.22
CA ALA A 58 -9.88 -6.41 -1.05
C ALA A 58 -9.07 -6.88 -2.27
N TYR A 59 -8.00 -7.64 -2.05
CA TYR A 59 -7.03 -8.03 -3.06
C TYR A 59 -7.01 -9.56 -3.26
N ALA A 60 -8.02 -10.11 -3.92
CA ALA A 60 -8.05 -11.54 -4.25
C ALA A 60 -7.06 -11.88 -5.38
N PRO A 61 -6.34 -13.02 -5.31
CA PRO A 61 -6.44 -14.10 -4.33
C PRO A 61 -5.49 -13.99 -3.12
N TYR A 62 -4.85 -12.86 -2.91
CA TYR A 62 -3.93 -12.65 -1.80
C TYR A 62 -4.66 -12.47 -0.47
N ASN A 63 -5.58 -11.51 -0.39
CA ASN A 63 -6.39 -11.26 0.79
C ASN A 63 -7.75 -10.65 0.39
N TRP A 64 -8.84 -11.21 0.87
CA TRP A 64 -10.19 -10.71 0.62
C TRP A 64 -11.12 -10.92 1.81
N THR A 65 -12.20 -10.16 1.84
CA THR A 65 -13.25 -10.26 2.88
C THR A 65 -14.28 -11.32 2.51
N GLN A 66 -14.67 -12.15 3.47
CA GLN A 66 -15.81 -13.08 3.39
C GLN A 66 -16.64 -13.02 4.66
N ASN A 67 -17.86 -13.59 4.62
CA ASN A 67 -18.86 -13.43 5.68
C ASN A 67 -18.80 -14.52 6.76
N ASP A 68 -17.94 -15.53 6.60
CA ASP A 68 -17.83 -16.67 7.52
C ASP A 68 -16.36 -17.10 7.67
N ASP A 69 -16.13 -18.01 8.60
CA ASP A 69 -14.82 -18.60 8.90
C ASP A 69 -14.44 -19.77 7.98
N ALA A 70 -15.17 -19.99 6.89
CA ALA A 70 -14.91 -21.07 5.96
C ALA A 70 -13.44 -21.05 5.48
N ASN A 71 -12.90 -22.24 5.19
CA ASN A 71 -11.52 -22.44 4.78
C ASN A 71 -10.47 -22.01 5.81
N GLY A 72 -10.87 -21.72 7.04
CA GLY A 72 -10.00 -21.23 8.10
C GLY A 72 -9.66 -19.75 7.97
N ALA A 73 -10.59 -18.96 7.47
CA ALA A 73 -10.50 -17.50 7.47
C ALA A 73 -10.37 -16.96 8.91
N VAL A 74 -9.78 -15.79 9.02
CA VAL A 74 -9.50 -15.13 10.30
C VAL A 74 -10.41 -13.91 10.45
N GLU A 75 -11.01 -13.75 11.63
CA GLU A 75 -11.87 -12.60 11.95
C GLU A 75 -11.11 -11.28 11.75
N ILE A 76 -11.76 -10.32 11.10
CA ILE A 76 -11.22 -8.97 10.94
C ILE A 76 -11.53 -8.17 12.21
N ARG A 77 -10.51 -7.57 12.82
CA ARG A 77 -10.64 -6.78 14.04
C ARG A 77 -11.73 -5.71 13.90
N GLY A 78 -12.69 -5.74 14.81
CA GLY A 78 -13.80 -4.76 14.85
C GLY A 78 -14.87 -4.94 13.77
N SER A 79 -14.89 -6.09 13.09
CA SER A 79 -15.91 -6.47 12.10
C SER A 79 -16.52 -7.82 12.45
N SER A 80 -17.66 -8.12 11.85
CA SER A 80 -18.25 -9.48 11.83
C SER A 80 -17.77 -10.32 10.64
N ASP A 81 -16.95 -9.73 9.78
CA ASP A 81 -16.43 -10.36 8.58
C ASP A 81 -15.06 -11.02 8.83
N TYR A 82 -14.66 -11.85 7.91
CA TYR A 82 -13.42 -12.62 7.97
C TYR A 82 -12.54 -12.32 6.77
N ALA A 83 -11.23 -12.40 6.97
CA ALA A 83 -10.26 -12.33 5.91
C ALA A 83 -9.79 -13.73 5.51
N TYR A 84 -9.65 -13.96 4.22
CA TYR A 84 -9.08 -15.17 3.66
C TYR A 84 -8.17 -14.86 2.46
N GLY A 85 -7.32 -15.81 2.10
CA GLY A 85 -6.40 -15.71 0.97
C GLY A 85 -5.00 -16.16 1.31
N TYR A 86 -4.11 -16.01 0.33
CA TYR A 86 -2.71 -16.43 0.44
C TYR A 86 -1.98 -15.70 1.58
N ASP A 87 -2.17 -14.39 1.71
CA ASP A 87 -1.58 -13.57 2.76
C ASP A 87 -2.06 -13.96 4.14
N VAL A 88 -3.37 -14.28 4.28
CA VAL A 88 -3.94 -14.76 5.55
C VAL A 88 -3.38 -16.12 5.93
N MET A 89 -3.18 -17.02 4.94
CA MET A 89 -2.54 -18.32 5.18
C MET A 89 -1.07 -18.14 5.60
N MET A 90 -0.37 -17.16 5.03
CA MET A 90 1.00 -16.80 5.40
C MET A 90 1.04 -16.27 6.84
N ALA A 91 0.16 -15.31 7.18
CA ALA A 91 0.02 -14.77 8.53
C ALA A 91 -0.20 -15.88 9.57
N LYS A 92 -1.09 -16.84 9.29
CA LYS A 92 -1.37 -17.98 10.18
C LYS A 92 -0.13 -18.86 10.41
N LYS A 93 0.65 -19.13 9.36
CA LYS A 93 1.88 -19.93 9.47
C LYS A 93 2.94 -19.22 10.31
N ILE A 94 3.06 -17.90 10.16
CA ILE A 94 3.99 -17.09 10.96
C ILE A 94 3.52 -17.05 12.42
N GLY A 95 2.25 -16.75 12.67
CA GLY A 95 1.69 -16.76 14.02
C GLY A 95 1.87 -18.13 14.72
N GLU A 96 1.63 -19.24 13.99
CA GLU A 96 1.89 -20.60 14.50
C GLU A 96 3.37 -20.82 14.88
N ALA A 97 4.29 -20.37 14.03
CA ALA A 97 5.72 -20.49 14.27
C ALA A 97 6.21 -19.66 15.46
N LEU A 98 5.59 -18.47 15.67
CA LEU A 98 5.88 -17.57 16.79
C LEU A 98 5.12 -17.96 18.08
N GLY A 99 4.15 -18.88 18.01
CA GLY A 99 3.27 -19.23 19.13
C GLY A 99 2.25 -18.13 19.45
N GLN A 100 1.95 -17.27 18.49
CA GLN A 100 1.04 -16.11 18.61
C GLN A 100 -0.29 -16.37 17.89
N LYS A 101 -1.35 -15.73 18.36
CA LYS A 101 -2.63 -15.67 17.67
C LYS A 101 -2.54 -14.60 16.58
N VAL A 102 -3.12 -14.86 15.43
CA VAL A 102 -3.20 -13.86 14.35
C VAL A 102 -4.47 -13.03 14.50
N GLN A 103 -4.32 -11.73 14.43
CA GLN A 103 -5.40 -10.76 14.35
C GLN A 103 -5.26 -9.95 13.06
N ILE A 104 -6.26 -9.97 12.20
CA ILE A 104 -6.26 -9.23 10.95
C ILE A 104 -6.83 -7.83 11.16
N VAL A 105 -6.11 -6.83 10.68
CA VAL A 105 -6.51 -5.42 10.67
C VAL A 105 -6.73 -5.00 9.22
N LYS A 106 -7.98 -4.70 8.87
CA LYS A 106 -8.32 -4.21 7.53
C LYS A 106 -8.08 -2.72 7.45
N LEU A 107 -7.27 -2.30 6.49
CA LEU A 107 -6.95 -0.90 6.20
C LEU A 107 -6.99 -0.64 4.70
N ASP A 108 -7.19 0.62 4.33
CA ASP A 108 -7.01 1.05 2.94
C ASP A 108 -5.52 0.93 2.56
N TRP A 109 -5.25 0.70 1.28
CA TRP A 109 -3.91 0.44 0.76
C TRP A 109 -2.85 1.46 1.18
N ASP A 110 -3.16 2.74 1.06
CA ASP A 110 -2.26 3.86 1.41
C ASP A 110 -2.04 4.04 2.92
N SER A 111 -2.85 3.39 3.74
CA SER A 111 -2.74 3.40 5.21
C SER A 111 -1.86 2.28 5.77
N LEU A 112 -1.49 1.28 4.96
CA LEU A 112 -0.75 0.09 5.43
C LEU A 112 0.66 0.44 5.95
N ILE A 113 1.47 1.16 5.15
CA ILE A 113 2.82 1.58 5.56
C ILE A 113 2.78 2.53 6.76
N PRO A 114 1.94 3.58 6.79
CA PRO A 114 1.79 4.41 7.98
C PRO A 114 1.45 3.62 9.26
N ALA A 115 0.56 2.62 9.19
CA ALA A 115 0.16 1.83 10.35
C ALA A 115 1.31 1.00 10.94
N VAL A 116 2.16 0.39 10.11
CA VAL A 116 3.32 -0.35 10.61
C VAL A 116 4.42 0.59 11.10
N MET A 117 4.57 1.77 10.50
CA MET A 117 5.54 2.77 10.98
C MET A 117 5.18 3.33 12.35
N SER A 118 3.89 3.57 12.62
CA SER A 118 3.40 4.03 13.93
C SER A 118 3.46 2.94 15.00
N GLY A 119 3.45 1.66 14.59
CA GLY A 119 3.35 0.52 15.50
C GLY A 119 1.90 0.19 15.88
N ASP A 120 0.92 0.62 15.08
CA ASP A 120 -0.49 0.23 15.26
C ASP A 120 -0.73 -1.24 14.87
N VAL A 121 0.19 -1.81 14.10
CA VAL A 121 0.25 -3.22 13.72
C VAL A 121 1.71 -3.69 13.71
N ASP A 122 1.92 -4.99 13.92
CA ASP A 122 3.25 -5.60 13.95
C ASP A 122 3.85 -5.69 12.55
N CYS A 123 3.03 -6.06 11.58
CA CYS A 123 3.47 -6.20 10.19
C CYS A 123 2.32 -5.99 9.19
N VAL A 124 2.71 -5.84 7.93
CA VAL A 124 1.80 -5.81 6.78
C VAL A 124 2.10 -7.01 5.87
N ILE A 125 1.08 -7.80 5.58
CA ILE A 125 1.12 -8.89 4.60
C ILE A 125 -0.01 -8.64 3.61
N ALA A 126 0.31 -8.00 2.48
CA ALA A 126 -0.70 -7.46 1.57
C ALA A 126 -0.25 -7.46 0.09
N GLY A 127 0.57 -8.43 -0.31
CA GLY A 127 1.07 -8.46 -1.68
C GLY A 127 1.98 -7.26 -2.03
N GLN A 128 2.67 -6.67 -1.05
CA GLN A 128 3.47 -5.47 -1.27
C GLN A 128 4.81 -5.75 -1.93
N SER A 129 5.09 -5.05 -3.04
CA SER A 129 6.42 -5.02 -3.66
C SER A 129 7.46 -4.38 -2.73
N ILE A 130 8.67 -4.95 -2.72
CA ILE A 130 9.83 -4.43 -1.97
C ILE A 130 10.48 -3.31 -2.80
N THR A 131 9.81 -2.15 -2.88
CA THR A 131 10.37 -1.01 -3.61
C THR A 131 11.39 -0.25 -2.76
N ALA A 132 12.37 0.40 -3.41
CA ALA A 132 13.36 1.22 -2.71
C ALA A 132 12.72 2.34 -1.87
N GLU A 133 11.61 2.91 -2.35
CA GLU A 133 10.85 3.94 -1.62
C GLU A 133 10.27 3.39 -0.31
N ARG A 134 9.63 2.21 -0.35
CA ARG A 134 9.09 1.55 0.84
C ARG A 134 10.20 1.09 1.78
N ALA A 135 11.27 0.49 1.23
CA ALA A 135 12.42 0.04 2.03
C ALA A 135 13.17 1.19 2.74
N ALA A 136 13.01 2.43 2.27
CA ALA A 136 13.49 3.60 2.99
C ALA A 136 12.69 3.88 4.28
N GLN A 137 11.43 3.46 4.36
CA GLN A 137 10.49 3.76 5.43
C GLN A 137 10.30 2.60 6.41
N VAL A 138 10.31 1.37 5.92
CA VAL A 138 10.07 0.13 6.69
C VAL A 138 11.15 -0.91 6.38
N ASP A 139 11.25 -1.95 7.19
CA ASP A 139 12.03 -3.14 6.87
C ASP A 139 11.13 -4.20 6.22
N PHE A 140 11.73 -5.09 5.44
CA PHE A 140 11.04 -6.18 4.76
C PHE A 140 11.66 -7.51 5.10
N SER A 141 10.82 -8.55 5.12
CA SER A 141 11.28 -9.94 5.11
C SER A 141 11.96 -10.29 3.78
N ASP A 142 12.56 -11.48 3.72
CA ASP A 142 12.80 -12.14 2.43
C ASP A 142 11.49 -12.23 1.63
N PRO A 143 11.56 -12.21 0.29
CA PRO A 143 10.36 -12.34 -0.53
C PRO A 143 9.61 -13.65 -0.26
N TYR A 144 8.30 -13.57 -0.05
CA TYR A 144 7.44 -14.75 0.07
C TYR A 144 6.72 -15.10 -1.22
N TYR A 145 6.74 -14.19 -2.21
CA TYR A 145 6.18 -14.36 -3.53
C TYR A 145 6.92 -13.51 -4.56
N TYR A 146 6.90 -13.96 -5.83
CA TYR A 146 7.47 -13.23 -6.97
C TYR A 146 6.35 -12.97 -7.96
N ALA A 147 5.98 -11.70 -8.15
CA ALA A 147 4.89 -11.32 -9.03
C ALA A 147 5.31 -11.35 -10.51
N SER A 148 4.38 -11.78 -11.36
CA SER A 148 4.47 -11.56 -12.80
C SER A 148 3.47 -10.48 -13.19
N ILE A 149 3.87 -9.55 -14.06
CA ILE A 149 3.03 -8.44 -14.52
C ILE A 149 2.18 -8.93 -15.69
N VAL A 150 0.92 -8.56 -15.68
CA VAL A 150 -0.02 -8.82 -16.77
C VAL A 150 -0.87 -7.60 -17.06
N THR A 151 -1.37 -7.51 -18.28
CA THR A 151 -2.37 -6.53 -18.68
C THR A 151 -3.70 -7.23 -18.88
N LEU A 152 -4.78 -6.64 -18.37
CA LEU A 152 -6.13 -7.10 -18.66
C LEU A 152 -6.81 -6.14 -19.63
N THR A 153 -7.54 -6.70 -20.57
CA THR A 153 -8.39 -5.98 -21.52
C THR A 153 -9.65 -6.77 -21.82
N LYS A 154 -10.59 -6.21 -22.58
CA LYS A 154 -11.80 -6.92 -23.01
C LYS A 154 -11.57 -7.66 -24.32
N LYS A 155 -12.28 -8.76 -24.55
CA LYS A 155 -12.18 -9.57 -25.79
C LYS A 155 -12.49 -8.80 -27.07
N ASP A 156 -13.35 -7.79 -26.97
CA ASP A 156 -13.75 -6.92 -28.08
C ASP A 156 -12.89 -5.64 -28.21
N SER A 157 -11.90 -5.48 -27.33
CA SER A 157 -10.96 -4.37 -27.37
C SER A 157 -10.01 -4.47 -28.57
N ALA A 158 -9.58 -3.31 -29.09
CA ALA A 158 -8.51 -3.23 -30.10
C ALA A 158 -7.20 -3.85 -29.60
N TYR A 159 -7.01 -3.92 -28.28
CA TYR A 159 -5.80 -4.42 -27.63
C TYR A 159 -5.85 -5.91 -27.28
N ALA A 160 -6.94 -6.61 -27.57
CA ALA A 160 -7.15 -8.01 -27.15
C ALA A 160 -6.09 -8.99 -27.65
N ASN A 161 -5.35 -8.65 -28.70
CA ASN A 161 -4.32 -9.47 -29.30
C ASN A 161 -2.92 -8.83 -29.22
N ALA A 162 -2.71 -7.85 -28.33
CA ALA A 162 -1.41 -7.25 -28.11
C ALA A 162 -0.40 -8.32 -27.66
N ALA A 163 0.79 -8.30 -28.25
CA ALA A 163 1.87 -9.24 -27.99
C ALA A 163 3.07 -8.59 -27.27
N SER A 164 3.01 -7.27 -27.07
CA SER A 164 4.03 -6.48 -26.40
C SER A 164 3.44 -5.21 -25.79
N VAL A 165 4.19 -4.54 -24.93
CA VAL A 165 3.84 -3.21 -24.39
C VAL A 165 3.68 -2.18 -25.52
N ALA A 166 4.48 -2.30 -26.60
CA ALA A 166 4.39 -1.38 -27.74
C ALA A 166 3.03 -1.47 -28.46
N ASP A 167 2.38 -2.64 -28.46
CA ASP A 167 1.07 -2.82 -29.06
C ASP A 167 -0.08 -2.18 -28.25
N LEU A 168 0.22 -1.70 -27.02
CA LEU A 168 -0.70 -0.98 -26.16
C LEU A 168 -0.70 0.54 -26.39
N ALA A 169 0.09 1.03 -27.34
CA ALA A 169 0.23 2.46 -27.61
C ALA A 169 -1.13 3.16 -27.80
N GLY A 170 -1.30 4.31 -27.15
CA GLY A 170 -2.52 5.12 -27.21
C GLY A 170 -3.69 4.58 -26.37
N ALA A 171 -3.52 3.49 -25.61
CA ALA A 171 -4.58 2.92 -24.79
C ALA A 171 -4.98 3.88 -23.66
N THR A 172 -6.29 3.90 -23.35
CA THR A 172 -6.77 4.48 -22.10
C THR A 172 -6.55 3.47 -20.98
N ALA A 173 -5.73 3.83 -20.00
CA ALA A 173 -5.23 2.90 -19.00
C ALA A 173 -5.41 3.40 -17.57
N THR A 174 -5.59 2.50 -16.61
CA THR A 174 -5.50 2.78 -15.18
C THR A 174 -4.96 1.57 -14.42
N SER A 175 -4.62 1.77 -13.16
CA SER A 175 -4.30 0.71 -12.20
C SER A 175 -4.53 1.20 -10.77
N GLN A 176 -4.16 0.40 -9.78
CA GLN A 176 -4.31 0.76 -8.37
C GLN A 176 -3.25 1.78 -7.96
N LEU A 177 -3.67 2.77 -7.15
CA LEU A 177 -2.84 3.83 -6.59
C LEU A 177 -1.63 3.27 -5.82
N GLY A 178 -0.47 3.92 -5.99
CA GLY A 178 0.73 3.60 -5.22
C GLY A 178 1.27 2.18 -5.43
N THR A 179 1.01 1.61 -6.61
CA THR A 179 1.56 0.32 -7.04
C THR A 179 2.54 0.51 -8.19
N ILE A 180 3.47 -0.43 -8.34
CA ILE A 180 4.37 -0.44 -9.51
C ILE A 180 3.59 -0.53 -10.83
N TRP A 181 2.39 -1.10 -10.79
CA TRP A 181 1.52 -1.20 -11.96
C TRP A 181 1.16 0.19 -12.49
N TYR A 182 0.78 1.10 -11.61
CA TYR A 182 0.43 2.47 -11.96
C TYR A 182 1.65 3.36 -12.18
N ASP A 183 2.61 3.32 -11.22
CA ASP A 183 3.70 4.30 -11.16
C ASP A 183 4.88 3.94 -12.10
N THR A 184 5.13 2.63 -12.33
CA THR A 184 6.25 2.16 -13.16
C THR A 184 5.80 1.62 -14.51
N CYS A 185 4.70 0.84 -14.57
CA CYS A 185 4.32 0.15 -15.80
C CYS A 185 3.54 1.05 -16.76
N LEU A 186 2.51 1.77 -16.30
CA LEU A 186 1.69 2.61 -17.19
C LEU A 186 2.50 3.68 -17.95
N PRO A 187 3.50 4.35 -17.35
CA PRO A 187 4.33 5.33 -18.07
C PRO A 187 5.17 4.75 -19.22
N GLN A 188 5.31 3.42 -19.31
CA GLN A 188 6.05 2.77 -20.40
C GLN A 188 5.20 2.56 -21.66
N ILE A 189 3.90 2.79 -21.58
CA ILE A 189 3.00 2.65 -22.74
C ILE A 189 3.01 3.98 -23.49
N GLU A 190 3.48 3.93 -24.72
CA GLU A 190 3.59 5.12 -25.60
C GLU A 190 2.21 5.77 -25.81
N ASP A 191 2.15 7.09 -25.65
CA ASP A 191 0.92 7.90 -25.85
C ASP A 191 -0.31 7.42 -25.06
N ALA A 192 -0.13 6.66 -23.98
CA ALA A 192 -1.26 6.21 -23.15
C ALA A 192 -2.04 7.39 -22.55
N ASN A 193 -3.37 7.30 -22.59
CA ASN A 193 -4.24 8.17 -21.82
C ASN A 193 -4.41 7.59 -20.41
N VAL A 194 -3.49 7.92 -19.49
CA VAL A 194 -3.52 7.41 -18.12
C VAL A 194 -4.57 8.15 -17.31
N LEU A 195 -5.59 7.43 -16.88
CA LEU A 195 -6.65 7.93 -15.98
C LEU A 195 -6.14 8.00 -14.55
N SER A 196 -6.90 8.67 -13.67
CA SER A 196 -6.64 8.64 -12.23
C SER A 196 -6.58 7.21 -11.71
N ALA A 197 -5.63 6.94 -10.83
CA ALA A 197 -5.51 5.63 -10.17
C ALA A 197 -6.78 5.28 -9.38
N THR A 198 -7.04 3.98 -9.25
CA THR A 198 -8.15 3.47 -8.43
C THR A 198 -7.68 3.16 -7.02
N ALA A 199 -8.58 3.23 -6.04
CA ALA A 199 -8.23 3.01 -4.65
C ALA A 199 -7.83 1.55 -4.35
N ASN A 200 -8.42 0.58 -5.06
CA ASN A 200 -8.25 -0.85 -4.84
C ASN A 200 -8.41 -1.66 -6.13
N ALA A 201 -8.06 -2.94 -6.09
CA ALA A 201 -8.15 -3.84 -7.24
C ALA A 201 -9.59 -4.06 -7.73
N PRO A 202 -10.63 -4.22 -6.89
CA PRO A 202 -12.01 -4.29 -7.37
C PRO A 202 -12.45 -3.09 -8.18
N ASP A 203 -12.12 -1.86 -7.76
CA ASP A 203 -12.47 -0.63 -8.48
C ASP A 203 -11.75 -0.55 -9.83
N MET A 204 -10.49 -1.01 -9.88
CA MET A 204 -9.72 -1.14 -11.10
C MET A 204 -10.41 -2.08 -12.11
N LEU A 205 -10.77 -3.29 -11.66
CA LEU A 205 -11.47 -4.28 -12.50
C LEU A 205 -12.86 -3.79 -12.93
N MET A 206 -13.58 -3.10 -12.05
CA MET A 206 -14.86 -2.48 -12.39
C MET A 206 -14.72 -1.38 -13.45
N SER A 207 -13.64 -0.61 -13.41
CA SER A 207 -13.36 0.43 -14.40
C SER A 207 -13.17 -0.17 -15.80
N LEU A 208 -12.40 -1.26 -15.89
CA LEU A 208 -12.25 -2.02 -17.14
C LEU A 208 -13.58 -2.64 -17.60
N ASN A 209 -14.30 -3.28 -16.70
CA ASN A 209 -15.60 -3.91 -17.03
C ASN A 209 -16.60 -2.90 -17.55
N ALA A 210 -16.65 -1.70 -16.96
CA ALA A 210 -17.54 -0.61 -17.37
C ALA A 210 -17.08 0.10 -18.67
N GLY A 211 -15.93 -0.28 -19.24
CA GLY A 211 -15.38 0.37 -20.44
C GLY A 211 -14.90 1.80 -20.20
N LYS A 212 -14.55 2.15 -18.96
CA LYS A 212 -13.94 3.46 -18.64
C LYS A 212 -12.50 3.55 -19.11
N CYS A 213 -11.82 2.42 -19.17
CA CYS A 213 -10.48 2.26 -19.74
C CYS A 213 -10.44 1.05 -20.67
N ASP A 214 -9.44 1.02 -21.53
CA ASP A 214 -9.19 -0.06 -22.48
C ASP A 214 -8.41 -1.20 -21.84
N ILE A 215 -7.50 -0.85 -20.93
CA ILE A 215 -6.61 -1.79 -20.26
C ILE A 215 -6.42 -1.42 -18.78
N VAL A 216 -6.07 -2.43 -18.00
CA VAL A 216 -5.49 -2.26 -16.65
C VAL A 216 -4.27 -3.16 -16.49
N VAL A 217 -3.27 -2.72 -15.73
CA VAL A 217 -2.06 -3.48 -15.42
C VAL A 217 -2.16 -3.99 -13.99
N THR A 218 -1.81 -5.25 -13.77
CA THR A 218 -1.86 -5.90 -12.45
C THR A 218 -0.90 -7.11 -12.42
N ASP A 219 -0.93 -7.89 -11.35
CA ASP A 219 -0.21 -9.16 -11.26
C ASP A 219 -1.02 -10.34 -11.85
N GLN A 220 -0.30 -11.42 -12.16
CA GLN A 220 -0.90 -12.59 -12.79
C GLN A 220 -1.94 -13.31 -11.92
N PRO A 221 -1.77 -13.53 -10.58
CA PRO A 221 -2.81 -14.12 -9.76
C PRO A 221 -4.11 -13.32 -9.75
N THR A 222 -4.05 -12.01 -9.62
CA THR A 222 -5.22 -11.11 -9.71
C THR A 222 -5.85 -11.19 -11.11
N GLY A 223 -5.02 -11.17 -12.15
CA GLY A 223 -5.48 -11.34 -13.53
C GLY A 223 -6.23 -12.66 -13.73
N LYS A 224 -5.68 -13.77 -13.26
CA LYS A 224 -6.36 -15.10 -13.33
C LYS A 224 -7.68 -15.13 -12.56
N GLY A 225 -7.73 -14.51 -11.37
CA GLY A 225 -8.97 -14.36 -10.61
C GLY A 225 -10.01 -13.52 -11.36
N ALA A 226 -9.56 -12.43 -11.99
CA ALA A 226 -10.43 -11.56 -12.77
C ALA A 226 -11.08 -12.29 -13.97
N LEU A 227 -10.38 -13.20 -14.65
CA LEU A 227 -10.97 -13.99 -15.75
C LEU A 227 -12.12 -14.89 -15.30
N ILE A 228 -12.16 -15.29 -14.03
CA ILE A 228 -13.26 -16.08 -13.46
C ILE A 228 -14.47 -15.17 -13.22
N ALA A 229 -14.25 -13.98 -12.66
CA ALA A 229 -15.31 -13.03 -12.34
C ALA A 229 -15.85 -12.29 -13.56
N TYR A 230 -15.00 -12.05 -14.56
CA TYR A 230 -15.30 -11.32 -15.78
C TYR A 230 -14.92 -12.16 -17.03
N PRO A 231 -15.81 -13.04 -17.51
CA PRO A 231 -15.51 -13.96 -18.61
C PRO A 231 -15.18 -13.27 -19.94
N ASP A 232 -15.52 -11.97 -20.07
CA ASP A 232 -15.21 -11.18 -21.26
C ASP A 232 -13.82 -10.53 -21.24
N PHE A 233 -13.07 -10.75 -20.17
CA PHE A 233 -11.69 -10.27 -20.11
C PHE A 233 -10.72 -11.20 -20.83
N VAL A 234 -9.62 -10.62 -21.28
CA VAL A 234 -8.42 -11.28 -21.79
C VAL A 234 -7.25 -10.85 -20.93
N MET A 235 -6.41 -11.80 -20.56
CA MET A 235 -5.15 -11.54 -19.88
C MET A 235 -4.01 -11.64 -20.90
N LEU A 236 -3.26 -10.57 -21.02
CA LEU A 236 -2.07 -10.46 -21.85
C LEU A 236 -0.87 -10.63 -20.94
N ASP A 237 -0.07 -11.65 -21.18
CA ASP A 237 1.17 -11.96 -20.46
C ASP A 237 2.30 -11.92 -21.48
N PHE A 238 3.16 -10.93 -21.37
CA PHE A 238 4.27 -10.74 -22.32
C PHE A 238 5.50 -11.58 -21.94
N GLY A 239 5.44 -12.32 -20.83
CA GLY A 239 6.35 -13.40 -20.47
C GLY A 239 7.76 -12.96 -20.05
N GLY A 240 7.97 -11.71 -19.64
CA GLY A 240 9.27 -11.18 -19.25
C GLY A 240 10.28 -11.07 -20.42
N ALA A 241 9.79 -11.14 -21.67
CA ALA A 241 10.62 -11.08 -22.89
C ALA A 241 10.95 -9.63 -23.27
N GLU A 242 11.79 -9.49 -24.29
CA GLU A 242 11.97 -8.20 -24.96
C GLU A 242 10.60 -7.71 -25.48
N GLY A 243 10.14 -6.55 -24.99
CA GLY A 243 8.80 -6.01 -25.27
C GLY A 243 7.80 -6.12 -24.12
N ASP A 244 8.17 -6.71 -22.99
CA ASP A 244 7.45 -6.64 -21.74
C ASP A 244 7.76 -5.36 -20.95
N PHE A 245 7.01 -5.09 -19.89
CA PHE A 245 7.28 -4.02 -18.96
C PHE A 245 8.67 -4.17 -18.32
N GLN A 246 9.42 -3.09 -18.34
CA GLN A 246 10.75 -3.04 -17.73
C GLN A 246 10.59 -2.72 -16.24
N VAL A 247 10.84 -3.70 -15.40
CA VAL A 247 10.82 -3.61 -13.94
C VAL A 247 12.05 -4.29 -13.34
N THR A 248 12.45 -3.86 -12.17
CA THR A 248 13.54 -4.52 -11.44
C THR A 248 13.04 -5.76 -10.71
N ASN A 249 13.95 -6.66 -10.34
CA ASN A 249 13.59 -7.82 -9.53
C ASN A 249 13.01 -7.42 -8.17
N GLU A 250 13.51 -6.35 -7.58
CA GLU A 250 13.03 -5.80 -6.31
C GLU A 250 11.58 -5.34 -6.41
N GLU A 251 11.18 -4.74 -7.53
CA GLU A 251 9.81 -4.27 -7.74
C GLU A 251 8.80 -5.40 -7.86
N ILE A 252 9.20 -6.59 -8.33
CA ILE A 252 8.32 -7.77 -8.42
C ILE A 252 8.44 -8.72 -7.23
N ASN A 253 9.41 -8.50 -6.35
CA ASN A 253 9.54 -9.24 -5.09
C ASN A 253 8.47 -8.76 -4.10
N ILE A 254 7.70 -9.69 -3.56
CA ILE A 254 6.64 -9.41 -2.59
C ILE A 254 7.13 -9.82 -1.20
N GLY A 255 7.17 -8.86 -0.29
CA GLY A 255 7.68 -9.06 1.08
C GLY A 255 6.68 -8.64 2.15
N ILE A 256 6.94 -9.07 3.37
CA ILE A 256 6.23 -8.64 4.56
C ILE A 256 6.93 -7.40 5.08
N SER A 257 6.19 -6.29 5.23
CA SER A 257 6.78 -5.08 5.80
C SER A 257 6.53 -5.00 7.31
N MET A 258 7.54 -4.53 8.02
CA MET A 258 7.54 -4.34 9.46
C MET A 258 8.22 -3.02 9.83
N LYS A 259 8.00 -2.56 11.05
CA LYS A 259 8.61 -1.32 11.54
C LYS A 259 10.13 -1.40 11.45
N LYS A 260 10.74 -0.29 11.03
CA LYS A 260 12.18 -0.23 10.84
C LYS A 260 12.94 -0.47 12.15
N GLY A 261 13.90 -1.40 12.08
CA GLY A 261 14.68 -1.82 13.22
C GLY A 261 14.02 -2.88 14.12
N ASN A 262 12.85 -3.39 13.76
CA ASN A 262 12.26 -4.53 14.45
C ASN A 262 13.01 -5.81 14.05
N THR A 263 14.02 -6.16 14.86
CA THR A 263 14.86 -7.35 14.64
C THR A 263 14.33 -8.61 15.33
N GLU A 264 13.28 -8.47 16.13
CA GLU A 264 12.67 -9.56 16.86
C GLU A 264 11.68 -10.34 15.97
N LEU A 265 10.90 -9.62 15.18
CA LEU A 265 9.97 -10.19 14.21
C LEU A 265 10.67 -10.56 12.90
#